data_59ab360b5a141a257579e96b1d7bdebe
#
_entry.id   59ab360b5a141a257579e96b1d7bdebe
#
_cell.length_a   1.000
_cell.length_b   1.000
_cell.length_c   1.000
_cell.angle_alpha   90.00
_cell.angle_beta   90.00
_cell.angle_gamma   90.00
#
_symmetry.space_group_name_H-M   'P 1'
#
loop_
_entity.id
_entity.type
_entity.pdbx_description
1 polymer ?
#
loop_
_entity_poly.entity_id
_entity_poly.type
_entity_poly.pdbx_seq_one_letter_code
_entity_poly.pdbx_strand_id
1 'polypeptide(L)'
;SVAMQMVGHDLEAAVTPTIWTLSMLPPLPVPNYSQRSLEARRGVMTVLWVIAVCIGLTHGVGLTAGRITGVMRTVCLVAVYSMSAIALVCLAGLMFGDPGVIQRSEATCFPIPEEVQRRIKDGSHADGSASNIVDGDRSFCVRCLVWRSNPGPHCFGGACQRARPHHCRICNRCVLHFDHHC
;
A
#
# COMPACT_ATOMS: atom_id res chain seq x y z
N SER A 1 -67.27 18.28 22.28
CA SER A 1 -65.95 18.86 22.48
C SER A 1 -64.94 18.03 21.70
N VAL A 2 -64.54 18.48 20.54
CA VAL A 2 -63.50 17.84 19.73
C VAL A 2 -62.20 18.58 20.03
N ALA A 3 -61.30 17.93 20.74
CA ALA A 3 -59.96 18.41 20.99
C ALA A 3 -59.14 18.24 19.69
N MET A 4 -58.78 19.35 19.10
CA MET A 4 -57.93 19.45 17.95
C MET A 4 -56.46 19.25 18.40
N GLN A 5 -55.91 18.06 18.14
CA GLN A 5 -54.50 17.77 18.35
C GLN A 5 -53.71 18.49 17.26
N MET A 6 -52.97 19.52 17.69
CA MET A 6 -51.93 20.17 16.86
C MET A 6 -50.75 19.20 16.77
N VAL A 7 -50.59 18.62 15.61
CA VAL A 7 -49.34 17.93 15.21
C VAL A 7 -48.27 18.98 15.00
N GLY A 8 -47.34 19.03 15.95
CA GLY A 8 -46.14 19.86 15.77
C GLY A 8 -45.33 19.30 14.61
N HIS A 9 -45.27 20.08 13.52
CA HIS A 9 -44.26 19.88 12.47
C HIS A 9 -42.93 20.29 13.09
N ASP A 10 -42.15 19.27 13.47
CA ASP A 10 -40.73 19.46 13.73
C ASP A 10 -40.12 19.99 12.44
N LEU A 11 -39.70 21.27 12.48
CA LEU A 11 -38.85 21.87 11.45
C LEU A 11 -37.53 21.10 11.47
N GLU A 12 -37.46 20.11 10.60
CA GLU A 12 -36.21 19.45 10.22
C GLU A 12 -35.30 20.57 9.67
N ALA A 13 -34.39 21.03 10.50
CA ALA A 13 -33.43 22.07 10.14
C ALA A 13 -32.71 21.57 8.90
N ALA A 14 -32.96 22.22 7.77
CA ALA A 14 -32.28 21.94 6.51
C ALA A 14 -30.78 22.05 6.73
N VAL A 15 -30.12 20.91 6.93
CA VAL A 15 -28.66 20.82 7.05
C VAL A 15 -28.11 21.23 5.69
N THR A 16 -27.66 22.48 5.61
CA THR A 16 -26.94 22.98 4.43
C THR A 16 -25.79 22.00 4.15
N PRO A 17 -25.72 21.45 2.93
CA PRO A 17 -24.68 20.49 2.60
C PRO A 17 -23.31 21.16 2.79
N THR A 18 -22.53 20.69 3.72
CA THR A 18 -21.18 21.18 3.95
C THR A 18 -20.33 20.81 2.72
N ILE A 19 -19.90 21.82 1.96
CA ILE A 19 -18.99 21.59 0.84
C ILE A 19 -17.61 21.27 1.42
N TRP A 20 -17.22 20.01 1.36
CA TRP A 20 -15.92 19.57 1.81
C TRP A 20 -14.83 19.94 0.81
N THR A 21 -13.71 20.44 1.31
CA THR A 21 -12.49 20.72 0.54
C THR A 21 -11.31 19.93 1.07
N LEU A 22 -10.28 19.76 0.27
CA LEU A 22 -9.07 19.04 0.69
C LEU A 22 -8.41 19.64 1.93
N SER A 23 -8.51 20.96 2.12
CA SER A 23 -7.95 21.67 3.27
C SER A 23 -8.68 21.38 4.59
N MET A 24 -9.93 20.92 4.52
CA MET A 24 -10.72 20.54 5.70
C MET A 24 -10.42 19.11 6.17
N LEU A 25 -9.70 18.32 5.36
CA LEU A 25 -9.38 16.95 5.72
C LEU A 25 -8.29 16.92 6.79
N PRO A 26 -8.42 16.06 7.81
CA PRO A 26 -7.39 15.88 8.81
C PRO A 26 -6.07 15.43 8.17
N PRO A 27 -4.93 15.72 8.82
CA PRO A 27 -3.63 15.33 8.29
C PRO A 27 -3.52 13.83 8.10
N LEU A 28 -2.67 13.40 7.16
CA LEU A 28 -2.41 11.99 6.94
C LEU A 28 -1.68 11.38 8.16
N PRO A 29 -1.96 10.13 8.53
CA PRO A 29 -1.25 9.45 9.59
C PRO A 29 0.26 9.43 9.31
N VAL A 30 1.05 9.59 10.36
CA VAL A 30 2.52 9.59 10.25
C VAL A 30 3.02 8.18 9.94
N PRO A 31 3.93 8.00 8.95
CA PRO A 31 4.54 6.71 8.68
C PRO A 31 5.36 6.20 9.86
N ASN A 32 5.39 4.88 10.04
CA ASN A 32 6.28 4.25 11.03
C ASN A 32 7.70 4.10 10.44
N TYR A 33 8.48 5.19 10.50
CA TYR A 33 9.82 5.25 9.92
C TYR A 33 10.78 4.23 10.53
N SER A 34 10.67 3.93 11.82
CA SER A 34 11.55 2.97 12.49
C SER A 34 11.31 1.55 11.97
N GLN A 35 10.06 1.14 11.85
CA GLN A 35 9.70 -0.17 11.31
C GLN A 35 10.06 -0.26 9.82
N ARG A 36 9.78 0.79 9.05
CA ARG A 36 10.15 0.85 7.63
C ARG A 36 11.65 0.68 7.43
N SER A 37 12.48 1.40 8.20
CA SER A 37 13.93 1.28 8.09
C SER A 37 14.45 -0.10 8.49
N LEU A 38 13.84 -0.72 9.50
CA LEU A 38 14.20 -2.07 9.94
C LEU A 38 13.89 -3.11 8.87
N GLU A 39 12.70 -3.08 8.28
CA GLU A 39 12.32 -4.00 7.21
C GLU A 39 13.20 -3.82 5.97
N ALA A 40 13.46 -2.58 5.56
CA ALA A 40 14.36 -2.27 4.46
C ALA A 40 15.78 -2.83 4.71
N ARG A 41 16.33 -2.61 5.90
CA ARG A 41 17.67 -3.14 6.28
C ARG A 41 17.68 -4.66 6.26
N ARG A 42 16.66 -5.34 6.80
CA ARG A 42 16.57 -6.80 6.75
C ARG A 42 16.54 -7.31 5.32
N GLY A 43 15.72 -6.72 4.47
CA GLY A 43 15.64 -7.07 3.04
C GLY A 43 16.98 -6.94 2.33
N VAL A 44 17.65 -5.79 2.49
CA VAL A 44 18.97 -5.53 1.90
C VAL A 44 20.01 -6.56 2.42
N MET A 45 20.09 -6.75 3.73
CA MET A 45 21.05 -7.70 4.32
C MET A 45 20.81 -9.14 3.84
N THR A 46 19.55 -9.55 3.71
CA THR A 46 19.22 -10.88 3.19
C THR A 46 19.70 -11.07 1.75
N VAL A 47 19.44 -10.11 0.86
CA VAL A 47 19.87 -10.18 -0.54
C VAL A 47 21.40 -10.20 -0.63
N LEU A 48 22.09 -9.30 0.08
CA LEU A 48 23.56 -9.25 0.09
C LEU A 48 24.16 -10.55 0.66
N TRP A 49 23.57 -11.11 1.69
CA TRP A 49 24.00 -12.39 2.26
C TRP A 49 23.86 -13.53 1.26
N VAL A 50 22.72 -13.64 0.57
CA VAL A 50 22.50 -14.67 -0.46
C VAL A 50 23.52 -14.53 -1.59
N ILE A 51 23.75 -13.31 -2.08
CA ILE A 51 24.77 -13.05 -3.11
C ILE A 51 26.16 -13.47 -2.64
N ALA A 52 26.55 -13.09 -1.42
CA ALA A 52 27.86 -13.46 -0.84
C ALA A 52 28.03 -14.98 -0.71
N VAL A 53 26.99 -15.69 -0.28
CA VAL A 53 26.98 -17.15 -0.21
C VAL A 53 27.11 -17.79 -1.59
N CYS A 54 26.36 -17.32 -2.57
CA CYS A 54 26.45 -17.85 -3.96
C CYS A 54 27.85 -17.66 -4.56
N ILE A 55 28.41 -16.45 -4.41
CA ILE A 55 29.76 -16.15 -4.89
C ILE A 55 30.79 -16.99 -4.11
N GLY A 56 30.68 -17.04 -2.78
CA GLY A 56 31.60 -17.80 -1.92
C GLY A 56 31.61 -19.29 -2.24
N LEU A 57 30.44 -19.91 -2.42
CA LEU A 57 30.33 -21.30 -2.79
C LEU A 57 30.90 -21.57 -4.20
N THR A 58 30.64 -20.69 -5.15
CA THR A 58 31.18 -20.80 -6.51
C THR A 58 32.70 -20.77 -6.50
N HIS A 59 33.30 -19.81 -5.81
CA HIS A 59 34.74 -19.67 -5.73
C HIS A 59 35.39 -20.70 -4.81
N GLY A 60 34.86 -20.89 -3.59
CA GLY A 60 35.48 -21.75 -2.62
C GLY A 60 35.35 -23.25 -2.93
N VAL A 61 34.13 -23.70 -3.32
CA VAL A 61 33.88 -25.12 -3.58
C VAL A 61 34.05 -25.48 -5.06
N GLY A 62 33.51 -24.62 -5.94
CA GLY A 62 33.51 -24.90 -7.39
C GLY A 62 34.88 -24.77 -8.03
N LEU A 63 35.54 -23.61 -7.81
CA LEU A 63 36.77 -23.27 -8.51
C LEU A 63 38.03 -23.75 -7.80
N THR A 64 38.15 -23.50 -6.48
CA THR A 64 39.37 -23.89 -5.72
C THR A 64 39.51 -25.40 -5.54
N ALA A 65 38.38 -26.12 -5.38
CA ALA A 65 38.37 -27.57 -5.31
C ALA A 65 38.60 -28.26 -6.68
N GLY A 66 38.77 -27.50 -7.76
CA GLY A 66 39.04 -28.01 -9.09
C GLY A 66 37.87 -28.82 -9.70
N ARG A 67 36.67 -28.73 -9.11
CA ARG A 67 35.49 -29.49 -9.57
C ARG A 67 34.86 -28.89 -10.82
N ILE A 68 35.09 -27.62 -11.06
CA ILE A 68 34.54 -26.89 -12.22
C ILE A 68 35.72 -26.31 -13.02
N THR A 69 35.91 -26.81 -14.23
CA THR A 69 37.03 -26.43 -15.11
C THR A 69 36.56 -26.07 -16.52
N GLY A 70 37.45 -25.46 -17.31
CA GLY A 70 37.19 -25.13 -18.69
C GLY A 70 35.97 -24.21 -18.91
N VAL A 71 35.20 -24.53 -19.96
CA VAL A 71 34.01 -23.75 -20.35
C VAL A 71 32.97 -23.67 -19.23
N MET A 72 32.80 -24.75 -18.49
CA MET A 72 31.84 -24.80 -17.37
C MET A 72 32.20 -23.74 -16.29
N ARG A 73 33.48 -23.51 -16.02
CA ARG A 73 33.94 -22.46 -15.12
C ARG A 73 33.47 -21.08 -15.57
N THR A 74 33.67 -20.77 -16.85
CA THR A 74 33.26 -19.47 -17.41
C THR A 74 31.74 -19.30 -17.35
N VAL A 75 30.98 -20.33 -17.72
CA VAL A 75 29.52 -20.31 -17.68
C VAL A 75 29.01 -20.07 -16.24
N CYS A 76 29.53 -20.78 -15.26
CA CYS A 76 29.14 -20.60 -13.84
C CYS A 76 29.46 -19.19 -13.33
N LEU A 77 30.64 -18.67 -13.65
CA LEU A 77 31.02 -17.30 -13.24
C LEU A 77 30.10 -16.25 -13.88
N VAL A 78 29.90 -16.33 -15.18
CA VAL A 78 29.00 -15.41 -15.91
C VAL A 78 27.59 -15.48 -15.32
N ALA A 79 27.05 -16.68 -15.09
CA ALA A 79 25.73 -16.85 -14.53
C ALA A 79 25.61 -16.24 -13.13
N VAL A 80 26.52 -16.56 -12.21
CA VAL A 80 26.47 -16.06 -10.81
C VAL A 80 26.59 -14.54 -10.76
N TYR A 81 27.53 -13.94 -11.49
CA TYR A 81 27.71 -12.50 -11.49
C TYR A 81 26.56 -11.77 -12.19
N SER A 82 26.04 -12.31 -13.30
CA SER A 82 24.88 -11.72 -14.00
C SER A 82 23.63 -11.74 -13.11
N MET A 83 23.35 -12.88 -12.47
CA MET A 83 22.21 -13.00 -11.56
C MET A 83 22.37 -12.08 -10.32
N SER A 84 23.59 -11.95 -9.79
CA SER A 84 23.86 -11.02 -8.70
C SER A 84 23.65 -9.56 -9.12
N ALA A 85 24.08 -9.18 -10.31
CA ALA A 85 23.86 -7.84 -10.84
C ALA A 85 22.35 -7.55 -11.03
N ILE A 86 21.60 -8.50 -11.61
CA ILE A 86 20.14 -8.39 -11.76
C ILE A 86 19.47 -8.26 -10.40
N ALA A 87 19.86 -9.07 -9.42
CA ALA A 87 19.31 -9.00 -8.05
C ALA A 87 19.54 -7.63 -7.40
N LEU A 88 20.74 -7.04 -7.59
CA LEU A 88 21.03 -5.70 -7.07
C LEU A 88 20.22 -4.60 -7.79
N VAL A 89 20.03 -4.70 -9.10
CA VAL A 89 19.17 -3.76 -9.85
C VAL A 89 17.71 -3.88 -9.39
N CYS A 90 17.19 -5.10 -9.23
CA CYS A 90 15.85 -5.32 -8.70
C CYS A 90 15.70 -4.76 -7.28
N LEU A 91 16.69 -5.00 -6.41
CA LEU A 91 16.71 -4.46 -5.06
C LEU A 91 16.68 -2.92 -5.07
N ALA A 92 17.49 -2.29 -5.92
CA ALA A 92 17.46 -0.83 -6.08
C ALA A 92 16.07 -0.35 -6.57
N GLY A 93 15.48 -1.05 -7.54
CA GLY A 93 14.13 -0.75 -8.02
C GLY A 93 13.08 -0.83 -6.90
N LEU A 94 13.15 -1.84 -6.04
CA LEU A 94 12.25 -1.97 -4.88
C LEU A 94 12.50 -0.90 -3.81
N MET A 95 13.75 -0.48 -3.61
CA MET A 95 14.10 0.51 -2.58
C MET A 95 13.73 1.94 -2.98
N PHE A 96 13.87 2.28 -4.25
CA PHE A 96 13.72 3.65 -4.76
C PHE A 96 12.50 3.84 -5.67
N GLY A 97 11.86 2.74 -6.10
CA GLY A 97 10.65 2.79 -6.91
C GLY A 97 9.45 3.35 -6.16
N ASP A 98 8.56 4.02 -6.88
CA ASP A 98 7.27 4.43 -6.34
C ASP A 98 6.34 3.20 -6.26
N PRO A 99 5.82 2.84 -5.08
CA PRO A 99 4.89 1.72 -4.92
C PRO A 99 3.48 2.04 -5.44
N GLY A 100 3.26 3.16 -6.09
CA GLY A 100 1.95 3.62 -6.53
C GLY A 100 1.10 4.13 -5.36
N VAL A 101 1.63 5.05 -4.58
CA VAL A 101 0.89 5.68 -3.49
C VAL A 101 -0.29 6.48 -4.04
N ILE A 102 -1.50 6.18 -3.53
CA ILE A 102 -2.70 6.94 -3.88
C ILE A 102 -2.63 8.31 -3.20
N GLN A 103 -2.42 9.35 -4.00
CA GLN A 103 -2.39 10.73 -3.53
C GLN A 103 -3.80 11.24 -3.25
N ARG A 104 -3.95 12.10 -2.23
CA ARG A 104 -5.17 12.85 -2.00
C ARG A 104 -5.38 13.87 -3.10
N SER A 105 -6.52 13.80 -3.75
CA SER A 105 -6.99 14.76 -4.74
C SER A 105 -8.50 14.89 -4.61
N GLU A 106 -9.09 15.85 -5.27
CA GLU A 106 -10.56 15.95 -5.30
C GLU A 106 -11.20 14.68 -5.86
N ALA A 107 -10.62 14.10 -6.91
CA ALA A 107 -11.12 12.88 -7.51
C ALA A 107 -10.98 11.63 -6.63
N THR A 108 -9.96 11.59 -5.77
CA THR A 108 -9.72 10.42 -4.91
C THR A 108 -10.35 10.54 -3.53
N CYS A 109 -10.65 11.75 -3.05
CA CYS A 109 -11.20 11.95 -1.72
C CYS A 109 -12.72 12.11 -1.71
N PHE A 110 -13.31 12.61 -2.79
CA PHE A 110 -14.75 12.93 -2.81
C PHE A 110 -15.55 12.00 -3.72
N PRO A 111 -16.85 11.80 -3.42
CA PRO A 111 -17.56 12.25 -2.23
C PRO A 111 -17.12 11.47 -0.98
N ILE A 112 -17.06 12.14 0.17
CA ILE A 112 -16.76 11.48 1.45
C ILE A 112 -18.05 10.79 1.94
N PRO A 113 -18.02 9.51 2.34
CA PRO A 113 -19.16 8.83 2.92
C PRO A 113 -19.67 9.55 4.19
N GLU A 114 -20.99 9.63 4.36
CA GLU A 114 -21.63 10.37 5.47
C GLU A 114 -21.15 9.93 6.85
N GLU A 115 -20.96 8.63 7.01
CA GLU A 115 -20.43 8.07 8.26
C GLU A 115 -19.04 8.62 8.60
N VAL A 116 -18.18 8.80 7.58
CA VAL A 116 -16.83 9.38 7.77
C VAL A 116 -16.93 10.87 8.02
N GLN A 117 -17.84 11.57 7.35
CA GLN A 117 -18.07 12.99 7.60
C GLN A 117 -18.46 13.25 9.06
N ARG A 118 -19.38 12.43 9.60
CA ARG A 118 -19.75 12.51 11.03
C ARG A 118 -18.53 12.32 11.93
N ARG A 119 -17.75 11.27 11.71
CA ARG A 119 -16.55 10.98 12.51
C ARG A 119 -15.49 12.08 12.43
N ILE A 120 -15.33 12.72 11.29
CA ILE A 120 -14.42 13.87 11.16
C ILE A 120 -14.94 15.06 11.99
N LYS A 121 -16.25 15.36 11.94
CA LYS A 121 -16.86 16.43 12.71
C LYS A 121 -16.76 16.18 14.22
N ASP A 122 -16.92 14.94 14.64
CA ASP A 122 -16.86 14.51 16.04
C ASP A 122 -15.40 14.33 16.55
N GLY A 123 -14.39 14.50 15.70
CA GLY A 123 -12.99 14.30 16.05
C GLY A 123 -12.58 12.83 16.27
N SER A 124 -13.48 11.87 16.03
CA SER A 124 -13.28 10.43 16.30
C SER A 124 -12.72 9.63 15.10
N HIS A 125 -12.35 10.30 14.01
CA HIS A 125 -11.86 9.62 12.80
C HIS A 125 -10.49 8.91 12.98
N ALA A 126 -9.71 9.31 13.99
CA ALA A 126 -8.38 8.78 14.27
C ALA A 126 -8.40 7.40 14.94
N ASP A 127 -9.53 6.96 15.46
CA ASP A 127 -9.67 5.66 16.10
C ASP A 127 -9.48 4.55 15.06
N GLY A 128 -8.34 3.87 15.12
CA GLY A 128 -7.92 2.85 14.14
C GLY A 128 -8.83 1.63 14.04
N SER A 129 -9.94 1.60 14.76
CA SER A 129 -10.96 0.54 14.78
C SER A 129 -11.95 0.59 13.61
N ALA A 130 -12.01 1.72 12.88
CA ALA A 130 -12.98 1.88 11.81
C ALA A 130 -12.67 0.98 10.60
N SER A 131 -13.65 0.18 10.20
CA SER A 131 -13.59 -0.60 8.95
C SER A 131 -13.70 0.30 7.72
N ASN A 132 -13.09 -0.13 6.61
CA ASN A 132 -13.26 0.56 5.34
C ASN A 132 -14.71 0.44 4.86
N ILE A 133 -15.20 1.49 4.21
CA ILE A 133 -16.54 1.51 3.64
C ILE A 133 -16.46 0.98 2.21
N VAL A 134 -17.33 0.04 1.86
CA VAL A 134 -17.40 -0.54 0.53
C VAL A 134 -18.65 -0.01 -0.17
N ASP A 135 -18.47 0.49 -1.38
CA ASP A 135 -19.55 0.99 -2.24
C ASP A 135 -19.33 0.44 -3.66
N GLY A 136 -20.09 -0.60 -3.99
CA GLY A 136 -19.96 -1.30 -5.26
C GLY A 136 -18.56 -1.84 -5.52
N ASP A 137 -17.93 -1.35 -6.58
CA ASP A 137 -16.59 -1.70 -7.03
C ASP A 137 -15.48 -0.86 -6.39
N ARG A 138 -15.82 0.02 -5.44
CA ARG A 138 -14.88 0.91 -4.75
C ARG A 138 -14.90 0.66 -3.24
N SER A 139 -13.78 0.98 -2.61
CA SER A 139 -13.70 0.99 -1.15
C SER A 139 -13.06 2.28 -0.66
N PHE A 140 -13.66 2.90 0.35
CA PHE A 140 -13.13 4.10 0.98
C PHE A 140 -12.25 3.74 2.16
N CYS A 141 -10.99 4.18 2.12
CA CYS A 141 -10.08 4.01 3.24
C CYS A 141 -10.30 5.12 4.28
N VAL A 142 -10.84 4.77 5.42
CA VAL A 142 -11.14 5.74 6.50
C VAL A 142 -9.89 6.37 7.12
N ARG A 143 -8.71 5.73 7.00
CA ARG A 143 -7.44 6.27 7.52
C ARG A 143 -6.79 7.27 6.58
N CYS A 144 -6.80 6.97 5.28
CA CYS A 144 -6.22 7.84 4.26
C CYS A 144 -7.23 8.85 3.71
N LEU A 145 -8.53 8.62 3.91
CA LEU A 145 -9.65 9.39 3.36
C LEU A 145 -9.59 9.43 1.82
N VAL A 146 -9.36 8.25 1.22
CA VAL A 146 -9.31 8.12 -0.24
C VAL A 146 -10.13 6.92 -0.72
N TRP A 147 -10.76 7.08 -1.87
CA TRP A 147 -11.39 6.01 -2.61
C TRP A 147 -10.35 5.15 -3.30
N ARG A 148 -10.59 3.86 -3.31
CA ARG A 148 -9.78 2.85 -3.96
C ARG A 148 -10.68 2.05 -4.89
N SER A 149 -10.34 2.00 -6.17
CA SER A 149 -11.04 1.15 -7.12
C SER A 149 -10.65 -0.30 -6.86
N ASN A 150 -11.62 -1.17 -6.68
CA ASN A 150 -11.38 -2.60 -6.70
C ASN A 150 -11.35 -3.04 -8.16
N PRO A 151 -10.36 -3.81 -8.61
CA PRO A 151 -10.40 -4.37 -9.96
C PRO A 151 -11.66 -5.23 -10.10
N GLY A 152 -12.46 -4.89 -11.10
CA GLY A 152 -13.74 -5.57 -11.36
C GLY A 152 -13.56 -7.06 -11.68
N PRO A 153 -14.66 -7.85 -11.69
CA PRO A 153 -14.64 -9.27 -11.94
C PRO A 153 -14.16 -9.67 -13.35
N HIS A 154 -13.99 -8.71 -14.25
CA HIS A 154 -13.59 -8.94 -15.65
C HIS A 154 -12.08 -9.06 -15.88
N CYS A 155 -11.28 -8.99 -14.84
CA CYS A 155 -9.85 -9.25 -14.97
C CYS A 155 -9.59 -10.76 -15.13
N PHE A 156 -9.65 -11.24 -16.36
CA PHE A 156 -9.26 -12.61 -16.72
C PHE A 156 -7.75 -12.80 -16.50
N GLY A 157 -7.39 -13.69 -15.58
CA GLY A 157 -6.01 -14.06 -15.25
C GLY A 157 -5.60 -13.59 -13.86
N GLY A 158 -4.98 -14.46 -13.09
CA GLY A 158 -4.60 -14.28 -11.68
C GLY A 158 -3.76 -13.03 -11.31
N ALA A 159 -3.36 -12.22 -12.31
CA ALA A 159 -2.64 -10.97 -12.11
C ALA A 159 -3.51 -9.86 -11.48
N CYS A 160 -4.82 -9.84 -11.74
CA CYS A 160 -5.70 -8.78 -11.21
C CYS A 160 -6.04 -8.95 -9.73
N GLN A 161 -6.03 -10.17 -9.23
CA GLN A 161 -6.29 -10.41 -7.81
C GLN A 161 -5.15 -9.88 -6.92
N ARG A 162 -3.95 -9.72 -7.50
CA ARG A 162 -2.76 -9.14 -6.83
C ARG A 162 -2.76 -7.62 -6.78
N ALA A 163 -3.57 -6.95 -7.59
CA ALA A 163 -3.55 -5.50 -7.76
C ALA A 163 -4.60 -4.76 -6.91
N ARG A 164 -5.14 -5.37 -5.85
CA ARG A 164 -6.10 -4.67 -4.97
C ARG A 164 -5.39 -3.60 -4.17
N PRO A 165 -5.84 -2.35 -4.25
CA PRO A 165 -5.28 -1.30 -3.43
C PRO A 165 -5.47 -1.59 -1.94
N HIS A 166 -4.38 -1.55 -1.17
CA HIS A 166 -4.41 -1.79 0.26
C HIS A 166 -3.85 -0.63 1.05
N HIS A 167 -4.29 -0.49 2.30
CA HIS A 167 -3.66 0.42 3.25
C HIS A 167 -2.46 -0.27 3.90
N CYS A 168 -1.26 0.24 3.61
CA CYS A 168 -0.04 -0.22 4.26
C CYS A 168 0.07 0.39 5.66
N ARG A 169 0.15 -0.46 6.69
CA ARG A 169 0.27 -0.02 8.09
C ARG A 169 1.64 0.58 8.43
N ILE A 170 2.67 0.27 7.65
CA ILE A 170 4.03 0.75 7.89
C ILE A 170 4.20 2.17 7.33
N CYS A 171 3.84 2.40 6.07
CA CYS A 171 3.93 3.74 5.50
C CYS A 171 2.68 4.60 5.73
N ASN A 172 1.62 4.03 6.33
CA ASN A 172 0.33 4.68 6.57
C ASN A 172 -0.24 5.35 5.31
N ARG A 173 -0.15 4.66 4.17
CA ARG A 173 -0.67 5.11 2.87
C ARG A 173 -1.43 3.99 2.17
N CYS A 174 -2.37 4.37 1.32
CA CYS A 174 -2.95 3.44 0.37
C CYS A 174 -2.04 3.31 -0.86
N VAL A 175 -1.77 2.08 -1.28
CA VAL A 175 -0.94 1.77 -2.44
C VAL A 175 -1.72 0.95 -3.44
N LEU A 176 -1.50 1.18 -4.74
CA LEU A 176 -2.21 0.50 -5.82
C LEU A 176 -1.78 -0.95 -5.98
N HIS A 177 -0.48 -1.20 -5.89
CA HIS A 177 0.11 -2.52 -6.05
C HIS A 177 0.70 -2.99 -4.73
N PHE A 178 -0.13 -3.67 -3.91
CA PHE A 178 0.27 -4.13 -2.59
C PHE A 178 0.84 -5.55 -2.66
N ASP A 179 1.84 -5.79 -3.51
CA ASP A 179 2.38 -7.15 -3.60
C ASP A 179 3.60 -7.37 -2.69
N HIS A 180 4.43 -6.41 -2.50
CA HIS A 180 5.61 -6.46 -1.59
C HIS A 180 6.04 -5.05 -1.19
N HIS A 181 5.09 -4.24 -0.78
CA HIS A 181 5.37 -2.89 -0.33
C HIS A 181 5.69 -2.90 1.17
N CYS A 182 6.84 -2.37 1.53
CA CYS A 182 7.48 -2.31 2.86
C CYS A 182 8.19 -3.59 3.25
#